data_b8c91be7d50cde1bbcaf3ef63568018f
#
_entry.id   b8c91be7d50cde1bbcaf3ef63568018f
#
_cell.length_a   1.000
_cell.length_b   1.000
_cell.length_c   1.000
_cell.angle_alpha   90.00
_cell.angle_beta   90.00
_cell.angle_gamma   90.00
#
_symmetry.space_group_name_H-M   'P 1'
#
loop_
_entity.id
_entity.type
_entity.pdbx_description
1 polymer ?
#
loop_
_entity_poly.entity_id
_entity_poly.type
_entity_poly.pdbx_seq_one_letter_code
_entity_poly.pdbx_strand_id
1 'polypeptide(L)'
;MPSVSLSTSKPTTARADVLILGIRGDEDKGELAETLDLLGFSGEKGQTTRFPSGGLAKAPVVIAVALPAEPTAEDLRRAAARAVRSVKNAATVAVALHPAGVDEVEAIAEGITLGSYRYDAYKSAPQGDAQRIELASAVILTPFARQTTATKAVERAATVAEAVNTARDWVNTPPGDLRPADFAESITAHVSSSLGGNEVKVSVWDDKRLAKERCGGILGVGRGSDSPPRLVTLTYEPADAVSHLALVGKGITFDSGGLSIKSGPGMSTMKIDMAGAAAVVAATVAIAQLGLPVRVTAYACIAENMPSGDATRPGDVLHMRNGSTVEVLNTDAEGRLVLADGLALAVEAEADHIVDVATLTGACVVALGERTSGILSSDEDFAGTVLASSRAAGESMWPLPIAEEMKASVHSSNVADLRQHNPKPYGGALFAAAFLREFVGEVPWAHLDIAGPSFNDGAAYDYTPNGGTGVGVRTLVRLASELAGVR
;
A
#
# COMPACT_ATOMS: atom_id res chain seq x y z
N MET A 1 -0.48 -2.56 -17.85
CA MET A 1 -0.88 -3.79 -17.12
C MET A 1 -1.51 -4.78 -18.09
N PRO A 2 -1.38 -6.10 -17.90
CA PRO A 2 -2.03 -7.08 -18.75
C PRO A 2 -3.56 -7.04 -18.57
N SER A 3 -4.31 -7.22 -19.65
CA SER A 3 -5.74 -7.47 -19.55
C SER A 3 -5.99 -8.89 -19.02
N VAL A 4 -6.92 -9.05 -18.06
CA VAL A 4 -7.27 -10.35 -17.48
C VAL A 4 -8.66 -10.74 -17.95
N SER A 5 -8.81 -11.98 -18.44
CA SER A 5 -10.09 -12.53 -18.91
C SER A 5 -10.31 -13.95 -18.37
N LEU A 6 -11.51 -14.47 -18.53
CA LEU A 6 -11.89 -15.79 -18.06
C LEU A 6 -12.21 -16.73 -19.23
N SER A 7 -11.93 -18.04 -19.08
CA SER A 7 -12.27 -19.06 -20.07
C SER A 7 -12.58 -20.41 -19.42
N THR A 8 -13.51 -21.15 -20.03
CA THR A 8 -13.79 -22.57 -19.71
C THR A 8 -12.95 -23.57 -20.49
N SER A 9 -11.98 -23.09 -21.27
CA SER A 9 -11.08 -23.94 -22.05
C SER A 9 -10.27 -24.85 -21.15
N LYS A 10 -9.95 -26.06 -21.66
CA LYS A 10 -9.04 -26.97 -20.95
C LYS A 10 -7.60 -26.44 -21.06
N PRO A 11 -6.74 -26.67 -20.07
CA PRO A 11 -5.33 -26.24 -20.10
C PRO A 11 -4.59 -26.68 -21.35
N THR A 12 -4.77 -27.96 -21.76
CA THR A 12 -4.12 -28.53 -22.96
C THR A 12 -4.53 -27.88 -24.28
N THR A 13 -5.71 -27.22 -24.34
CA THR A 13 -6.25 -26.60 -25.55
C THR A 13 -6.20 -25.08 -25.55
N ALA A 14 -5.83 -24.47 -24.43
CA ALA A 14 -5.71 -23.03 -24.32
C ALA A 14 -4.61 -22.48 -25.25
N ARG A 15 -4.93 -21.42 -25.97
CA ARG A 15 -3.99 -20.76 -26.89
C ARG A 15 -3.35 -19.59 -26.14
N ALA A 16 -2.08 -19.73 -25.81
CA ALA A 16 -1.25 -18.71 -25.20
C ALA A 16 0.22 -19.03 -25.48
N ASP A 17 1.10 -18.07 -25.26
CA ASP A 17 2.56 -18.29 -25.38
C ASP A 17 3.07 -19.14 -24.21
N VAL A 18 2.45 -19.02 -23.04
CA VAL A 18 2.81 -19.75 -21.82
C VAL A 18 1.55 -20.27 -21.14
N LEU A 19 1.59 -21.53 -20.69
CA LEU A 19 0.60 -22.13 -19.80
C LEU A 19 1.17 -22.19 -18.39
N ILE A 20 0.48 -21.60 -17.43
CA ILE A 20 0.77 -21.70 -15.99
C ILE A 20 -0.13 -22.78 -15.40
N LEU A 21 0.47 -23.79 -14.74
CA LEU A 21 -0.23 -24.90 -14.13
C LEU A 21 0.04 -24.93 -12.62
N GLY A 22 -1.00 -24.96 -11.79
CA GLY A 22 -0.91 -25.23 -10.36
C GLY A 22 -0.80 -26.73 -10.11
N ILE A 23 0.15 -27.14 -9.30
CA ILE A 23 0.40 -28.54 -8.91
C ILE A 23 0.22 -28.66 -7.39
N ARG A 24 -0.82 -29.37 -6.91
CA ARG A 24 -1.17 -29.53 -5.49
C ARG A 24 -0.63 -30.81 -4.85
N GLY A 25 0.10 -31.60 -5.58
CA GLY A 25 0.68 -32.86 -5.13
C GLY A 25 0.99 -33.77 -6.31
N ASP A 26 1.38 -35.02 -6.02
CA ASP A 26 1.79 -35.94 -7.08
C ASP A 26 0.64 -36.31 -8.04
N GLU A 27 -0.61 -36.34 -7.56
CA GLU A 27 -1.77 -36.67 -8.37
C GLU A 27 -2.01 -35.60 -9.47
N ASP A 28 -1.74 -34.32 -9.17
CA ASP A 28 -1.89 -33.23 -10.15
C ASP A 28 -0.77 -33.21 -11.22
N LYS A 29 0.35 -33.92 -10.98
CA LYS A 29 1.43 -34.02 -11.98
C LYS A 29 0.99 -34.73 -13.24
N GLY A 30 0.14 -35.76 -13.16
CA GLY A 30 -0.41 -36.50 -14.31
C GLY A 30 0.65 -36.90 -15.32
N GLU A 31 0.42 -36.61 -16.59
CA GLU A 31 1.37 -36.86 -17.71
C GLU A 31 2.68 -36.08 -17.61
N LEU A 32 2.76 -35.09 -16.72
CA LEU A 32 3.96 -34.28 -16.49
C LEU A 32 4.86 -34.86 -15.39
N ALA A 33 4.47 -35.92 -14.70
CA ALA A 33 5.16 -36.45 -13.51
C ALA A 33 6.65 -36.72 -13.82
N GLU A 34 6.95 -37.49 -14.85
CA GLU A 34 8.34 -37.83 -15.23
C GLU A 34 9.16 -36.56 -15.55
N THR A 35 8.58 -35.61 -16.29
CA THR A 35 9.24 -34.34 -16.64
C THR A 35 9.53 -33.52 -15.41
N LEU A 36 8.55 -33.38 -14.50
CA LEU A 36 8.68 -32.57 -13.29
C LEU A 36 9.71 -33.18 -12.32
N ASP A 37 9.72 -34.52 -12.20
CA ASP A 37 10.68 -35.24 -11.36
C ASP A 37 12.12 -35.10 -11.91
N LEU A 38 12.32 -35.23 -13.24
CA LEU A 38 13.60 -34.97 -13.89
C LEU A 38 14.10 -33.54 -13.70
N LEU A 39 13.19 -32.57 -13.59
CA LEU A 39 13.51 -31.16 -13.35
C LEU A 39 13.67 -30.82 -11.86
N GLY A 40 13.55 -31.82 -10.96
CA GLY A 40 13.67 -31.61 -9.52
C GLY A 40 12.51 -30.83 -8.91
N PHE A 41 11.30 -30.92 -9.48
CA PHE A 41 10.12 -30.30 -8.92
C PHE A 41 9.61 -31.12 -7.73
N SER A 42 9.95 -30.67 -6.53
CA SER A 42 9.60 -31.33 -5.26
C SER A 42 8.21 -30.98 -4.73
N GLY A 43 7.56 -29.94 -5.28
CA GLY A 43 6.29 -29.43 -4.76
C GLY A 43 6.44 -28.52 -3.54
N GLU A 44 7.66 -28.11 -3.20
CA GLU A 44 7.87 -27.15 -2.10
C GLU A 44 7.14 -25.83 -2.34
N LYS A 45 6.57 -25.30 -1.26
CA LYS A 45 5.82 -24.02 -1.32
C LYS A 45 6.65 -22.92 -1.99
N GLY A 46 6.09 -22.41 -3.09
CA GLY A 46 6.71 -21.34 -3.86
C GLY A 46 7.62 -21.78 -4.99
N GLN A 47 7.87 -23.08 -5.14
CA GLN A 47 8.65 -23.60 -6.27
C GLN A 47 7.93 -23.33 -7.59
N THR A 48 8.69 -22.89 -8.60
CA THR A 48 8.23 -22.72 -9.98
C THR A 48 9.26 -23.35 -10.92
N THR A 49 8.78 -24.08 -11.93
CA THR A 49 9.65 -24.72 -12.92
C THR A 49 9.11 -24.43 -14.31
N ARG A 50 10.00 -24.00 -15.23
CA ARG A 50 9.66 -23.68 -16.62
C ARG A 50 10.28 -24.69 -17.56
N PHE A 51 9.47 -25.20 -18.50
CA PHE A 51 9.90 -26.21 -19.46
C PHE A 51 9.09 -26.14 -20.78
N PRO A 52 9.61 -26.67 -21.90
CA PRO A 52 8.85 -26.81 -23.13
C PRO A 52 7.65 -27.76 -22.95
N SER A 53 6.51 -27.47 -23.54
CA SER A 53 5.30 -28.31 -23.41
C SER A 53 5.43 -29.71 -24.02
N GLY A 54 6.36 -29.91 -24.94
CA GLY A 54 6.56 -31.21 -25.62
C GLY A 54 5.36 -31.72 -26.38
N GLY A 55 4.37 -30.85 -26.70
CA GLY A 55 3.13 -31.23 -27.34
C GLY A 55 1.98 -31.58 -26.37
N LEU A 56 2.20 -31.59 -25.08
CA LEU A 56 1.18 -31.81 -24.04
C LEU A 56 0.14 -30.68 -23.95
N ALA A 57 0.51 -29.50 -24.41
CA ALA A 57 -0.38 -28.35 -24.51
C ALA A 57 -0.16 -27.59 -25.83
N LYS A 58 -1.14 -26.78 -26.23
CA LYS A 58 -0.99 -25.87 -27.37
C LYS A 58 -0.01 -24.72 -27.09
N ALA A 59 0.10 -24.32 -25.85
CA ALA A 59 1.12 -23.38 -25.40
C ALA A 59 2.52 -24.04 -25.54
N PRO A 60 3.50 -23.38 -26.18
CA PRO A 60 4.83 -23.97 -26.38
C PRO A 60 5.64 -24.10 -25.07
N VAL A 61 5.31 -23.31 -24.05
CA VAL A 61 6.00 -23.28 -22.77
C VAL A 61 5.00 -23.54 -21.63
N VAL A 62 5.41 -24.33 -20.63
CA VAL A 62 4.68 -24.56 -19.40
C VAL A 62 5.49 -24.02 -18.23
N ILE A 63 4.80 -23.40 -17.27
CA ILE A 63 5.31 -23.04 -15.96
C ILE A 63 4.49 -23.79 -14.93
N ALA A 64 5.08 -24.79 -14.25
CA ALA A 64 4.48 -25.46 -13.11
C ALA A 64 4.74 -24.65 -11.84
N VAL A 65 3.71 -24.51 -11.02
CA VAL A 65 3.77 -23.78 -9.73
C VAL A 65 3.27 -24.70 -8.61
N ALA A 66 4.08 -24.88 -7.59
CA ALA A 66 3.69 -25.67 -6.42
C ALA A 66 2.62 -24.94 -5.59
N LEU A 67 1.54 -25.65 -5.30
CA LEU A 67 0.44 -25.21 -4.43
C LEU A 67 0.32 -26.18 -3.23
N PRO A 68 -0.15 -25.71 -2.07
CA PRO A 68 -0.57 -26.62 -1.01
C PRO A 68 -1.76 -27.47 -1.47
N ALA A 69 -2.02 -28.59 -0.80
CA ALA A 69 -3.14 -29.49 -1.12
C ALA A 69 -4.50 -28.75 -1.10
N GLU A 70 -4.67 -27.89 -0.11
CA GLU A 70 -5.84 -27.01 0.04
C GLU A 70 -5.35 -25.53 0.01
N PRO A 71 -5.23 -24.92 -1.18
CA PRO A 71 -4.74 -23.57 -1.29
C PRO A 71 -5.78 -22.57 -0.82
N THR A 72 -5.35 -21.57 -0.06
CA THR A 72 -6.15 -20.39 0.25
C THR A 72 -6.15 -19.41 -0.93
N ALA A 73 -7.06 -18.45 -0.94
CA ALA A 73 -7.06 -17.36 -1.93
C ALA A 73 -5.70 -16.63 -1.97
N GLU A 74 -5.06 -16.43 -0.81
CA GLU A 74 -3.74 -15.82 -0.74
C GLU A 74 -2.63 -16.72 -1.32
N ASP A 75 -2.69 -18.04 -1.15
CA ASP A 75 -1.74 -18.94 -1.80
C ASP A 75 -1.86 -18.89 -3.32
N LEU A 76 -3.08 -18.80 -3.85
CA LEU A 76 -3.35 -18.66 -5.29
C LEU A 76 -2.89 -17.29 -5.83
N ARG A 77 -3.12 -16.19 -5.08
CA ARG A 77 -2.61 -14.86 -5.43
C ARG A 77 -1.10 -14.86 -5.55
N ARG A 78 -0.39 -15.42 -4.57
CA ARG A 78 1.07 -15.53 -4.55
C ARG A 78 1.59 -16.42 -5.68
N ALA A 79 0.95 -17.56 -5.91
CA ALA A 79 1.32 -18.49 -6.98
C ALA A 79 1.18 -17.84 -8.37
N ALA A 80 0.06 -17.17 -8.64
CA ALA A 80 -0.17 -16.44 -9.88
C ALA A 80 0.92 -15.38 -10.11
N ALA A 81 1.25 -14.61 -9.09
CA ALA A 81 2.26 -13.57 -9.18
C ALA A 81 3.67 -14.13 -9.44
N ARG A 82 4.08 -15.18 -8.72
CA ARG A 82 5.39 -15.83 -8.94
C ARG A 82 5.51 -16.36 -10.36
N ALA A 83 4.46 -17.04 -10.84
CA ALA A 83 4.43 -17.60 -12.17
C ALA A 83 4.54 -16.51 -13.25
N VAL A 84 3.72 -15.47 -13.15
CA VAL A 84 3.73 -14.34 -14.11
C VAL A 84 5.07 -13.62 -14.11
N ARG A 85 5.70 -13.42 -12.95
CA ARG A 85 7.04 -12.83 -12.85
C ARG A 85 8.11 -13.66 -13.54
N SER A 86 7.96 -14.99 -13.57
CA SER A 86 8.89 -15.90 -14.26
C SER A 86 8.68 -15.96 -15.78
N VAL A 87 7.60 -15.34 -16.30
CA VAL A 87 7.34 -15.24 -17.74
C VAL A 87 8.39 -14.36 -18.38
N LYS A 88 8.99 -14.87 -19.46
CA LYS A 88 9.99 -14.15 -20.26
C LYS A 88 9.58 -14.23 -21.72
N ASN A 89 9.62 -13.10 -22.42
CA ASN A 89 9.39 -13.02 -23.87
C ASN A 89 8.08 -13.70 -24.32
N ALA A 90 6.98 -13.35 -23.65
CA ALA A 90 5.65 -13.84 -23.98
C ALA A 90 4.62 -12.72 -23.77
N ALA A 91 3.75 -12.54 -24.74
CA ALA A 91 2.68 -11.54 -24.69
C ALA A 91 1.41 -12.07 -24.02
N THR A 92 1.21 -13.40 -24.03
CA THR A 92 -0.03 -14.02 -23.57
C THR A 92 0.24 -15.18 -22.62
N VAL A 93 -0.57 -15.29 -21.56
CA VAL A 93 -0.52 -16.43 -20.61
C VAL A 93 -1.91 -17.03 -20.41
N ALA A 94 -1.98 -18.35 -20.30
CA ALA A 94 -3.15 -19.07 -19.79
C ALA A 94 -2.83 -19.57 -18.36
N VAL A 95 -3.72 -19.32 -17.40
CA VAL A 95 -3.50 -19.59 -15.97
C VAL A 95 -4.50 -20.62 -15.47
N ALA A 96 -4.03 -21.81 -15.10
CA ALA A 96 -4.79 -22.93 -14.58
C ALA A 96 -4.35 -23.25 -13.16
N LEU A 97 -4.85 -22.49 -12.19
CA LEU A 97 -4.58 -22.67 -10.74
C LEU A 97 -5.75 -23.31 -10.00
N HIS A 98 -6.77 -23.77 -10.71
CA HIS A 98 -7.92 -24.53 -10.21
C HIS A 98 -8.67 -23.85 -9.04
N PRO A 99 -9.18 -22.61 -9.21
CA PRO A 99 -9.94 -21.95 -8.17
C PRO A 99 -11.21 -22.73 -7.83
N ALA A 100 -11.55 -22.84 -6.54
CA ALA A 100 -12.74 -23.49 -6.02
C ALA A 100 -13.94 -22.52 -5.91
N GLY A 101 -13.70 -21.19 -6.00
CA GLY A 101 -14.72 -20.15 -5.89
C GLY A 101 -14.35 -18.86 -6.58
N VAL A 102 -15.29 -17.92 -6.56
CA VAL A 102 -15.12 -16.60 -7.19
C VAL A 102 -14.06 -15.75 -6.48
N ASP A 103 -13.98 -15.83 -5.15
CA ASP A 103 -12.97 -15.11 -4.35
C ASP A 103 -11.55 -15.55 -4.72
N GLU A 104 -11.37 -16.82 -5.08
CA GLU A 104 -10.09 -17.34 -5.55
C GLU A 104 -9.77 -16.90 -6.99
N VAL A 105 -10.81 -16.72 -7.84
CA VAL A 105 -10.64 -16.11 -9.17
C VAL A 105 -10.16 -14.66 -9.02
N GLU A 106 -10.75 -13.89 -8.09
CA GLU A 106 -10.32 -12.53 -7.77
C GLU A 106 -8.85 -12.51 -7.34
N ALA A 107 -8.48 -13.38 -6.42
CA ALA A 107 -7.10 -13.48 -5.91
C ALA A 107 -6.07 -13.82 -7.01
N ILE A 108 -6.43 -14.73 -7.94
CA ILE A 108 -5.58 -15.05 -9.09
C ILE A 108 -5.42 -13.84 -10.01
N ALA A 109 -6.51 -13.10 -10.30
CA ALA A 109 -6.48 -11.91 -11.13
C ALA A 109 -5.61 -10.80 -10.52
N GLU A 110 -5.75 -10.54 -9.21
CA GLU A 110 -4.86 -9.63 -8.48
C GLU A 110 -3.39 -10.07 -8.58
N GLY A 111 -3.14 -11.36 -8.33
CA GLY A 111 -1.79 -11.92 -8.38
C GLY A 111 -1.13 -11.76 -9.75
N ILE A 112 -1.87 -11.94 -10.85
CA ILE A 112 -1.41 -11.71 -12.22
C ILE A 112 -1.00 -10.25 -12.39
N THR A 113 -1.87 -9.32 -12.03
CA THR A 113 -1.65 -7.88 -12.23
C THR A 113 -0.52 -7.35 -11.36
N LEU A 114 -0.51 -7.70 -10.07
CA LEU A 114 0.54 -7.29 -9.14
C LEU A 114 1.90 -7.90 -9.46
N GLY A 115 1.93 -9.17 -9.92
CA GLY A 115 3.15 -9.88 -10.29
C GLY A 115 3.77 -9.40 -11.60
N SER A 116 2.97 -8.76 -12.47
CA SER A 116 3.45 -8.18 -13.72
C SER A 116 4.03 -6.77 -13.58
N TYR A 117 3.86 -6.14 -12.41
CA TYR A 117 4.32 -4.77 -12.15
C TYR A 117 5.82 -4.58 -12.39
N ARG A 118 6.17 -3.44 -12.97
CA ARG A 118 7.53 -2.96 -13.21
C ARG A 118 7.57 -1.46 -13.14
N TYR A 119 8.69 -0.97 -12.65
CA TYR A 119 9.02 0.45 -12.66
C TYR A 119 10.29 0.67 -13.48
N ASP A 120 10.10 1.09 -14.71
CA ASP A 120 11.19 1.28 -15.68
C ASP A 120 11.24 2.73 -16.21
N ALA A 121 10.50 3.68 -15.56
CA ALA A 121 10.34 5.06 -16.03
C ALA A 121 11.66 5.81 -16.26
N TYR A 122 12.70 5.47 -15.49
CA TYR A 122 14.03 6.10 -15.58
C TYR A 122 15.08 5.23 -16.29
N LYS A 123 14.68 4.10 -16.84
CA LYS A 123 15.62 3.24 -17.57
C LYS A 123 15.59 3.55 -19.06
N SER A 124 16.77 3.60 -19.66
CA SER A 124 16.88 3.68 -21.11
C SER A 124 16.26 2.44 -21.76
N ALA A 125 15.61 2.63 -22.91
CA ALA A 125 15.08 1.51 -23.67
C ALA A 125 16.21 0.50 -24.01
N PRO A 126 15.96 -0.81 -23.91
CA PRO A 126 16.93 -1.82 -24.31
C PRO A 126 17.29 -1.63 -25.80
N GLN A 127 18.60 -1.69 -26.11
CA GLN A 127 19.09 -1.57 -27.49
C GLN A 127 19.20 -2.94 -28.17
N GLY A 128 18.87 -3.01 -29.46
CA GLY A 128 19.01 -4.21 -30.29
C GLY A 128 17.99 -5.32 -29.98
N ASP A 129 18.40 -6.57 -30.14
CA ASP A 129 17.55 -7.78 -29.97
C ASP A 129 17.10 -8.02 -28.50
N ALA A 130 17.52 -7.16 -27.57
CA ALA A 130 17.10 -7.19 -26.18
C ALA A 130 15.68 -6.64 -25.94
N GLN A 131 14.94 -6.30 -27.03
CA GLN A 131 13.56 -5.81 -26.91
C GLN A 131 12.70 -6.87 -26.24
N ARG A 132 12.26 -6.56 -25.03
CA ARG A 132 11.49 -7.47 -24.21
C ARG A 132 10.02 -7.42 -24.63
N ILE A 133 9.43 -8.60 -24.83
CA ILE A 133 7.98 -8.73 -24.97
C ILE A 133 7.34 -8.62 -23.59
N GLU A 134 6.49 -7.62 -23.41
CA GLU A 134 5.71 -7.44 -22.18
C GLU A 134 4.45 -8.31 -22.24
N LEU A 135 4.01 -8.76 -21.05
CA LEU A 135 2.75 -9.49 -20.93
C LEU A 135 1.59 -8.53 -21.23
N ALA A 136 0.89 -8.78 -22.32
CA ALA A 136 -0.24 -7.98 -22.79
C ALA A 136 -1.58 -8.52 -22.24
N SER A 137 -1.72 -9.86 -22.12
CA SER A 137 -2.97 -10.46 -21.68
C SER A 137 -2.78 -11.77 -20.92
N ALA A 138 -3.71 -12.04 -20.02
CA ALA A 138 -3.81 -13.28 -19.27
C ALA A 138 -5.24 -13.82 -19.34
N VAL A 139 -5.38 -15.14 -19.45
CA VAL A 139 -6.68 -15.81 -19.38
C VAL A 139 -6.68 -16.80 -18.22
N ILE A 140 -7.57 -16.61 -17.25
CA ILE A 140 -7.78 -17.55 -16.15
C ILE A 140 -8.70 -18.68 -16.61
N LEU A 141 -8.23 -19.91 -16.53
CA LEU A 141 -8.98 -21.11 -16.88
C LEU A 141 -9.77 -21.58 -15.69
N THR A 142 -11.09 -21.43 -15.72
CA THR A 142 -11.98 -21.70 -14.57
C THR A 142 -13.38 -22.15 -15.03
N PRO A 143 -14.05 -23.04 -14.28
CA PRO A 143 -15.45 -23.36 -14.55
C PRO A 143 -16.40 -22.18 -14.31
N PHE A 144 -15.97 -21.15 -13.55
CA PHE A 144 -16.77 -19.96 -13.23
C PHE A 144 -16.77 -18.90 -14.34
N ALA A 145 -16.08 -19.12 -15.46
CA ALA A 145 -15.85 -18.12 -16.51
C ALA A 145 -17.13 -17.52 -17.15
N ARG A 146 -18.27 -18.20 -17.01
CA ARG A 146 -19.57 -17.71 -17.52
C ARG A 146 -20.42 -17.01 -16.46
N GLN A 147 -19.96 -16.92 -15.21
CA GLN A 147 -20.67 -16.28 -14.13
C GLN A 147 -20.38 -14.78 -14.11
N THR A 148 -21.41 -13.96 -14.06
CA THR A 148 -21.27 -12.50 -13.93
C THR A 148 -20.52 -12.09 -12.65
N THR A 149 -20.67 -12.86 -11.58
CA THR A 149 -19.93 -12.65 -10.34
C THR A 149 -18.43 -12.81 -10.53
N ALA A 150 -17.99 -13.80 -11.31
CA ALA A 150 -16.57 -13.99 -11.60
C ALA A 150 -15.99 -12.87 -12.49
N THR A 151 -16.79 -12.36 -13.44
CA THR A 151 -16.38 -11.21 -14.26
C THR A 151 -16.21 -9.97 -13.38
N LYS A 152 -17.18 -9.67 -12.51
CA LYS A 152 -17.09 -8.55 -11.55
C LYS A 152 -15.90 -8.70 -10.60
N ALA A 153 -15.58 -9.92 -10.16
CA ALA A 153 -14.42 -10.18 -9.32
C ALA A 153 -13.10 -9.85 -10.03
N VAL A 154 -12.99 -10.17 -11.33
CA VAL A 154 -11.82 -9.78 -12.15
C VAL A 154 -11.73 -8.27 -12.33
N GLU A 155 -12.86 -7.59 -12.57
CA GLU A 155 -12.92 -6.12 -12.67
C GLU A 155 -12.49 -5.46 -11.35
N ARG A 156 -13.01 -5.96 -10.20
CA ARG A 156 -12.62 -5.51 -8.86
C ARG A 156 -11.11 -5.71 -8.63
N ALA A 157 -10.60 -6.90 -8.93
CA ALA A 157 -9.17 -7.22 -8.82
C ALA A 157 -8.30 -6.26 -9.65
N ALA A 158 -8.72 -5.92 -10.86
CA ALA A 158 -8.01 -4.97 -11.71
C ALA A 158 -7.96 -3.57 -11.07
N THR A 159 -9.09 -3.05 -10.57
CA THR A 159 -9.17 -1.75 -9.90
C THR A 159 -8.26 -1.69 -8.67
N VAL A 160 -8.33 -2.71 -7.80
CA VAL A 160 -7.51 -2.75 -6.58
C VAL A 160 -6.02 -2.87 -6.90
N ALA A 161 -5.67 -3.73 -7.87
CA ALA A 161 -4.27 -3.90 -8.26
C ALA A 161 -3.70 -2.67 -8.97
N GLU A 162 -4.51 -1.92 -9.71
CA GLU A 162 -4.12 -0.63 -10.30
C GLU A 162 -3.81 0.41 -9.22
N ALA A 163 -4.64 0.52 -8.21
CA ALA A 163 -4.41 1.40 -7.07
C ALA A 163 -3.11 1.05 -6.33
N VAL A 164 -2.84 -0.25 -6.10
CA VAL A 164 -1.56 -0.70 -5.53
C VAL A 164 -0.38 -0.28 -6.41
N ASN A 165 -0.50 -0.44 -7.73
CA ASN A 165 0.58 -0.09 -8.66
C ASN A 165 0.79 1.42 -8.74
N THR A 166 -0.26 2.23 -8.66
CA THR A 166 -0.16 3.70 -8.55
C THR A 166 0.61 4.12 -7.30
N ALA A 167 0.29 3.52 -6.15
CA ALA A 167 1.04 3.79 -4.92
C ALA A 167 2.53 3.39 -5.05
N ARG A 168 2.81 2.24 -5.71
CA ARG A 168 4.19 1.82 -6.02
C ARG A 168 4.92 2.82 -6.89
N ASP A 169 4.25 3.34 -7.92
CA ASP A 169 4.85 4.31 -8.84
C ASP A 169 5.28 5.58 -8.11
N TRP A 170 4.42 6.14 -7.26
CA TRP A 170 4.76 7.29 -6.43
C TRP A 170 5.94 7.03 -5.50
N VAL A 171 5.92 5.90 -4.78
CA VAL A 171 7.01 5.51 -3.86
C VAL A 171 8.34 5.28 -4.58
N ASN A 172 8.30 4.80 -5.83
CA ASN A 172 9.50 4.56 -6.64
C ASN A 172 10.05 5.82 -7.30
N THR A 173 9.22 6.85 -7.47
CA THR A 173 9.65 8.09 -8.12
C THR A 173 10.79 8.75 -7.34
N PRO A 174 11.87 9.21 -8.00
CA PRO A 174 12.95 9.93 -7.36
C PRO A 174 12.44 11.20 -6.65
N PRO A 175 13.00 11.56 -5.48
CA PRO A 175 12.47 12.67 -4.68
C PRO A 175 12.65 14.03 -5.35
N GLY A 176 13.61 14.18 -6.26
CA GLY A 176 13.76 15.40 -7.07
C GLY A 176 12.61 15.65 -8.05
N ASP A 177 11.89 14.59 -8.43
CA ASP A 177 10.77 14.62 -9.38
C ASP A 177 9.40 14.47 -8.67
N LEU A 178 9.39 14.31 -7.35
CA LEU A 178 8.18 14.17 -6.55
C LEU A 178 8.26 15.01 -5.27
N ARG A 179 8.53 16.31 -5.41
CA ARG A 179 8.52 17.25 -4.31
C ARG A 179 7.07 17.55 -3.87
N PRO A 180 6.81 18.21 -2.74
CA PRO A 180 5.45 18.43 -2.25
C PRO A 180 4.44 18.97 -3.27
N ALA A 181 4.83 19.92 -4.10
CA ALA A 181 3.96 20.46 -5.14
C ALA A 181 3.71 19.46 -6.27
N ASP A 182 4.76 18.75 -6.72
CA ASP A 182 4.69 17.76 -7.79
C ASP A 182 3.82 16.57 -7.38
N PHE A 183 3.93 16.13 -6.12
CA PHE A 183 3.08 15.08 -5.60
C PHE A 183 1.61 15.49 -5.52
N ALA A 184 1.31 16.72 -5.07
CA ALA A 184 -0.05 17.26 -5.05
C ALA A 184 -0.64 17.36 -6.46
N GLU A 185 0.15 17.77 -7.45
CA GLU A 185 -0.25 17.81 -8.86
C GLU A 185 -0.49 16.41 -9.42
N SER A 186 0.41 15.46 -9.15
CA SER A 186 0.28 14.06 -9.57
C SER A 186 -0.97 13.41 -8.99
N ILE A 187 -1.29 13.66 -7.72
CA ILE A 187 -2.55 13.20 -7.09
C ILE A 187 -3.76 13.76 -7.84
N THR A 188 -3.76 15.06 -8.11
CA THR A 188 -4.87 15.73 -8.81
C THR A 188 -5.06 15.19 -10.23
N ALA A 189 -3.96 14.99 -10.95
CA ALA A 189 -3.98 14.41 -12.28
C ALA A 189 -4.49 12.96 -12.28
N HIS A 190 -4.06 12.15 -11.30
CA HIS A 190 -4.51 10.77 -11.14
C HIS A 190 -6.02 10.69 -10.88
N VAL A 191 -6.57 11.48 -9.97
CA VAL A 191 -8.01 11.53 -9.70
C VAL A 191 -8.78 11.91 -10.97
N SER A 192 -8.33 12.95 -11.67
CA SER A 192 -9.00 13.43 -12.89
C SER A 192 -9.00 12.38 -14.01
N SER A 193 -7.89 11.66 -14.20
CA SER A 193 -7.78 10.62 -15.24
C SER A 193 -8.56 9.35 -14.90
N SER A 194 -8.65 9.00 -13.62
CA SER A 194 -9.26 7.74 -13.17
C SER A 194 -10.78 7.81 -13.05
N LEU A 195 -11.35 8.98 -12.72
CA LEU A 195 -12.76 9.15 -12.34
C LEU A 195 -13.51 10.20 -13.16
N GLY A 196 -12.89 10.79 -14.19
CA GLY A 196 -13.49 11.89 -14.94
C GLY A 196 -13.75 13.17 -14.12
N GLY A 197 -13.27 13.23 -12.87
CA GLY A 197 -13.30 14.41 -12.00
C GLY A 197 -14.62 14.66 -11.24
N ASN A 198 -15.66 13.86 -11.46
CA ASN A 198 -17.00 14.15 -10.91
C ASN A 198 -17.32 13.43 -9.59
N GLU A 199 -16.63 12.36 -9.27
CA GLU A 199 -16.99 11.48 -8.13
C GLU A 199 -16.13 11.75 -6.88
N VAL A 200 -14.91 12.24 -7.06
CA VAL A 200 -14.00 12.60 -5.96
C VAL A 200 -13.61 14.07 -6.08
N LYS A 201 -13.93 14.86 -5.04
CA LYS A 201 -13.53 16.25 -4.96
C LYS A 201 -12.11 16.35 -4.41
N VAL A 202 -11.22 17.08 -5.10
CA VAL A 202 -9.85 17.32 -4.67
C VAL A 202 -9.70 18.76 -4.23
N SER A 203 -9.08 18.99 -3.07
CA SER A 203 -8.70 20.31 -2.58
C SER A 203 -7.22 20.30 -2.21
N VAL A 204 -6.45 21.24 -2.74
CA VAL A 204 -5.03 21.43 -2.43
C VAL A 204 -4.85 22.70 -1.62
N TRP A 205 -4.23 22.58 -0.44
CA TRP A 205 -3.86 23.69 0.40
C TRP A 205 -2.36 23.97 0.25
N ASP A 206 -2.04 25.18 -0.10
CA ASP A 206 -0.66 25.69 -0.12
C ASP A 206 -0.22 26.14 1.30
N ASP A 207 1.04 26.55 1.42
CA ASP A 207 1.64 27.01 2.67
C ASP A 207 0.88 28.20 3.27
N LYS A 208 0.35 29.10 2.45
CA LYS A 208 -0.42 30.27 2.92
C LYS A 208 -1.75 29.84 3.51
N ARG A 209 -2.44 28.88 2.88
CA ARG A 209 -3.68 28.34 3.41
C ARG A 209 -3.41 27.51 4.65
N LEU A 210 -2.37 26.69 4.68
CA LEU A 210 -1.95 25.94 5.86
C LEU A 210 -1.70 26.87 7.06
N ALA A 211 -1.05 28.02 6.83
CA ALA A 211 -0.85 29.01 7.89
C ALA A 211 -2.15 29.63 8.38
N LYS A 212 -3.06 30.02 7.47
CA LYS A 212 -4.38 30.53 7.81
C LYS A 212 -5.21 29.52 8.61
N GLU A 213 -5.12 28.25 8.22
CA GLU A 213 -5.82 27.12 8.83
C GLU A 213 -5.08 26.54 10.05
N ARG A 214 -3.96 27.15 10.46
CA ARG A 214 -3.17 26.77 11.65
C ARG A 214 -2.66 25.34 11.66
N CYS A 215 -2.25 24.80 10.51
CA CYS A 215 -1.61 23.49 10.40
C CYS A 215 -0.12 23.59 10.73
N GLY A 216 0.20 23.80 12.00
CA GLY A 216 1.56 24.08 12.46
C GLY A 216 2.50 22.90 12.41
N GLY A 217 1.99 21.66 12.44
CA GLY A 217 2.77 20.44 12.27
C GLY A 217 3.31 20.32 10.84
N ILE A 218 2.43 20.45 9.83
CA ILE A 218 2.81 20.38 8.41
C ILE A 218 3.76 21.52 8.06
N LEU A 219 3.47 22.73 8.50
CA LEU A 219 4.32 23.91 8.26
C LEU A 219 5.67 23.79 8.95
N GLY A 220 5.69 23.33 10.22
CA GLY A 220 6.90 23.18 11.00
C GLY A 220 7.88 22.18 10.36
N VAL A 221 7.39 21.07 9.86
CA VAL A 221 8.21 20.06 9.18
C VAL A 221 8.73 20.58 7.84
N GLY A 222 7.86 21.17 7.01
CA GLY A 222 8.22 21.66 5.69
C GLY A 222 9.06 22.95 5.67
N ARG A 223 9.25 23.60 6.81
CA ARG A 223 9.87 24.92 6.94
C ARG A 223 11.31 24.99 6.43
N GLY A 224 12.03 23.87 6.55
CA GLY A 224 13.43 23.79 6.13
C GLY A 224 13.65 23.57 4.63
N SER A 225 12.59 23.27 3.87
CA SER A 225 12.69 22.99 2.44
C SER A 225 12.40 24.24 1.59
N ASP A 226 13.07 24.34 0.44
CA ASP A 226 12.72 25.29 -0.62
C ASP A 226 11.41 24.93 -1.34
N SER A 227 10.88 23.73 -1.10
CA SER A 227 9.60 23.26 -1.63
C SER A 227 8.52 23.34 -0.54
N PRO A 228 7.65 24.35 -0.56
CA PRO A 228 6.65 24.54 0.48
C PRO A 228 5.70 23.35 0.61
N PRO A 229 5.27 23.01 1.84
CA PRO A 229 4.39 21.87 2.10
C PRO A 229 3.01 22.04 1.47
N ARG A 230 2.29 20.94 1.37
CA ARG A 230 0.92 20.86 0.84
C ARG A 230 0.07 19.97 1.74
N LEU A 231 -1.22 20.25 1.77
CA LEU A 231 -2.24 19.29 2.21
C LEU A 231 -3.17 19.04 1.03
N VAL A 232 -3.32 17.78 0.65
CA VAL A 232 -4.28 17.39 -0.37
C VAL A 232 -5.41 16.62 0.29
N THR A 233 -6.64 17.10 0.10
CA THR A 233 -7.83 16.45 0.60
C THR A 233 -8.63 15.86 -0.57
N LEU A 234 -8.99 14.58 -0.47
CA LEU A 234 -9.90 13.90 -1.39
C LEU A 234 -11.20 13.62 -0.64
N THR A 235 -12.33 13.93 -1.26
CA THR A 235 -13.65 13.61 -0.68
C THR A 235 -14.48 12.83 -1.69
N TYR A 236 -14.79 11.58 -1.36
CA TYR A 236 -15.78 10.73 -2.00
C TYR A 236 -17.01 10.67 -1.13
N GLU A 237 -18.17 11.01 -1.68
CA GLU A 237 -19.42 11.15 -0.92
C GLU A 237 -20.61 10.60 -1.73
N PRO A 238 -20.78 9.26 -1.80
CA PRO A 238 -21.91 8.66 -2.48
C PRO A 238 -23.21 8.92 -1.71
N ALA A 239 -24.33 9.02 -2.42
CA ALA A 239 -25.62 9.37 -1.83
C ALA A 239 -26.17 8.31 -0.86
N ASP A 240 -25.71 7.07 -0.99
CA ASP A 240 -26.09 5.91 -0.18
C ASP A 240 -25.04 5.53 0.86
N ALA A 241 -24.12 6.45 1.19
CA ALA A 241 -23.08 6.21 2.20
C ALA A 241 -23.71 5.85 3.56
N VAL A 242 -23.23 4.74 4.15
CA VAL A 242 -23.70 4.23 5.45
C VAL A 242 -22.76 4.54 6.60
N SER A 243 -21.53 4.98 6.31
CA SER A 243 -20.52 5.36 7.28
C SER A 243 -19.52 6.35 6.67
N HIS A 244 -18.80 7.11 7.50
CA HIS A 244 -17.76 8.03 7.10
C HIS A 244 -16.39 7.55 7.61
N LEU A 245 -15.52 7.16 6.70
CA LEU A 245 -14.14 6.78 6.96
C LEU A 245 -13.19 7.93 6.61
N ALA A 246 -12.45 8.45 7.57
CA ALA A 246 -11.33 9.35 7.32
C ALA A 246 -10.01 8.58 7.22
N LEU A 247 -9.24 8.88 6.18
CA LEU A 247 -7.92 8.30 5.93
C LEU A 247 -6.87 9.40 5.98
N VAL A 248 -5.84 9.25 6.83
CA VAL A 248 -4.78 10.25 6.97
C VAL A 248 -3.45 9.62 6.59
N GLY A 249 -2.73 10.19 5.63
CA GLY A 249 -1.48 9.63 5.12
C GLY A 249 -0.27 10.53 5.36
N LYS A 250 0.80 9.96 5.94
CA LYS A 250 2.10 10.62 5.98
C LYS A 250 2.64 10.76 4.56
N GLY A 251 2.97 12.00 4.18
CA GLY A 251 3.42 12.37 2.85
C GLY A 251 4.76 13.09 2.84
N ILE A 252 5.77 12.58 3.57
CA ILE A 252 7.10 13.18 3.57
C ILE A 252 7.83 12.75 2.31
N THR A 253 7.90 13.64 1.32
CA THR A 253 8.44 13.33 -0.01
C THR A 253 9.93 13.01 0.00
N PHE A 254 10.65 13.57 0.96
CA PHE A 254 12.01 13.17 1.33
C PHE A 254 12.28 13.52 2.79
N ASP A 255 12.85 12.58 3.54
CA ASP A 255 13.19 12.76 4.94
C ASP A 255 14.71 12.68 5.16
N SER A 256 15.34 13.85 5.33
CA SER A 256 16.74 13.94 5.74
C SER A 256 16.95 13.80 7.26
N GLY A 257 15.84 13.83 8.04
CA GLY A 257 15.85 14.01 9.49
C GLY A 257 15.86 15.48 9.93
N GLY A 258 15.94 16.43 8.99
CA GLY A 258 16.10 17.85 9.32
C GLY A 258 17.42 18.11 10.05
N LEU A 259 17.42 18.92 11.11
CA LEU A 259 18.63 19.16 11.91
C LEU A 259 19.06 17.94 12.75
N SER A 260 18.16 17.01 13.07
CA SER A 260 18.50 15.69 13.61
C SER A 260 18.86 14.73 12.48
N ILE A 261 19.88 15.09 11.71
CA ILE A 261 20.24 14.52 10.40
C ILE A 261 20.46 12.99 10.44
N LYS A 262 19.86 12.28 9.50
CA LYS A 262 20.05 10.84 9.32
C LYS A 262 21.46 10.51 8.85
N SER A 263 21.91 9.29 9.13
CA SER A 263 23.13 8.76 8.51
C SER A 263 22.93 8.58 6.99
N GLY A 264 24.01 8.58 6.20
CA GLY A 264 23.93 8.38 4.76
C GLY A 264 23.18 7.10 4.36
N PRO A 265 23.51 5.92 4.93
CA PRO A 265 22.72 4.70 4.68
C PRO A 265 21.25 4.82 5.09
N GLY A 266 20.94 5.42 6.25
CA GLY A 266 19.57 5.62 6.71
C GLY A 266 18.76 6.59 5.85
N MET A 267 19.43 7.49 5.13
CA MET A 267 18.80 8.50 4.26
C MET A 267 18.54 7.97 2.84
N SER A 268 19.28 6.98 2.38
CA SER A 268 19.33 6.57 0.97
C SER A 268 18.00 6.08 0.39
N THR A 269 17.09 5.62 1.23
CA THR A 269 15.77 5.13 0.83
C THR A 269 14.62 6.09 1.18
N MET A 270 14.89 7.24 1.80
CA MET A 270 13.88 8.14 2.39
C MET A 270 12.94 8.86 1.41
N LYS A 271 13.03 8.58 0.11
CA LYS A 271 11.96 8.86 -0.85
C LYS A 271 10.67 8.09 -0.57
N ILE A 272 10.76 7.01 0.21
CA ILE A 272 9.62 6.14 0.57
C ILE A 272 8.72 6.74 1.64
N ASP A 273 9.14 7.81 2.28
CA ASP A 273 8.53 8.33 3.50
C ASP A 273 7.17 9.02 3.27
N MET A 274 6.69 8.94 2.05
CA MET A 274 5.37 9.38 1.58
C MET A 274 4.44 8.21 1.24
N ALA A 275 4.84 6.97 1.54
CA ALA A 275 4.05 5.78 1.19
C ALA A 275 2.67 5.73 1.87
N GLY A 276 2.54 6.34 3.05
CA GLY A 276 1.26 6.49 3.73
C GLY A 276 0.26 7.33 2.93
N ALA A 277 0.68 8.51 2.47
CA ALA A 277 -0.13 9.37 1.61
C ALA A 277 -0.45 8.68 0.27
N ALA A 278 0.53 8.01 -0.34
CA ALA A 278 0.31 7.23 -1.56
C ALA A 278 -0.77 6.15 -1.37
N ALA A 279 -0.73 5.42 -0.25
CA ALA A 279 -1.70 4.37 0.05
C ALA A 279 -3.11 4.91 0.27
N VAL A 280 -3.30 5.96 1.08
CA VAL A 280 -4.64 6.51 1.38
C VAL A 280 -5.27 7.16 0.14
N VAL A 281 -4.49 7.84 -0.69
CA VAL A 281 -4.97 8.43 -1.94
C VAL A 281 -5.38 7.35 -2.93
N ALA A 282 -4.51 6.39 -3.20
CA ALA A 282 -4.79 5.31 -4.15
C ALA A 282 -6.00 4.45 -3.71
N ALA A 283 -6.12 4.15 -2.40
CA ALA A 283 -7.26 3.44 -1.85
C ALA A 283 -8.56 4.24 -2.02
N THR A 284 -8.56 5.55 -1.78
CA THR A 284 -9.73 6.42 -1.93
C THR A 284 -10.24 6.42 -3.38
N VAL A 285 -9.33 6.51 -4.36
CA VAL A 285 -9.68 6.43 -5.78
C VAL A 285 -10.30 5.07 -6.12
N ALA A 286 -9.70 3.97 -5.64
CA ALA A 286 -10.23 2.62 -5.86
C ALA A 286 -11.61 2.43 -5.21
N ILE A 287 -11.83 2.93 -4.00
CA ILE A 287 -13.13 2.89 -3.31
C ILE A 287 -14.21 3.60 -4.13
N ALA A 288 -13.88 4.77 -4.68
CA ALA A 288 -14.81 5.52 -5.55
C ALA A 288 -15.07 4.80 -6.88
N GLN A 289 -14.04 4.25 -7.53
CA GLN A 289 -14.19 3.44 -8.77
C GLN A 289 -15.07 2.21 -8.55
N LEU A 290 -14.96 1.58 -7.38
CA LEU A 290 -15.78 0.43 -7.00
C LEU A 290 -17.19 0.80 -6.58
N GLY A 291 -17.50 2.10 -6.43
CA GLY A 291 -18.83 2.58 -6.03
C GLY A 291 -19.23 2.10 -4.65
N LEU A 292 -18.28 1.97 -3.69
CA LEU A 292 -18.61 1.48 -2.36
C LEU A 292 -19.49 2.51 -1.62
N PRO A 293 -20.57 2.10 -0.92
CA PRO A 293 -21.46 3.01 -0.21
C PRO A 293 -20.88 3.45 1.14
N VAL A 294 -19.72 4.07 1.10
CA VAL A 294 -19.00 4.63 2.25
C VAL A 294 -18.45 6.00 1.88
N ARG A 295 -18.74 7.02 2.71
CA ARG A 295 -18.08 8.32 2.55
C ARG A 295 -16.62 8.18 2.95
N VAL A 296 -15.70 8.69 2.11
CA VAL A 296 -14.28 8.71 2.41
C VAL A 296 -13.75 10.13 2.31
N THR A 297 -13.04 10.58 3.36
CA THR A 297 -12.24 11.80 3.31
C THR A 297 -10.79 11.44 3.55
N ALA A 298 -9.94 11.59 2.54
CA ALA A 298 -8.51 11.32 2.66
C ALA A 298 -7.71 12.62 2.77
N TYR A 299 -6.73 12.63 3.65
CA TYR A 299 -5.80 13.73 3.90
C TYR A 299 -4.37 13.27 3.62
N ALA A 300 -3.76 13.75 2.55
CA ALA A 300 -2.34 13.56 2.28
C ALA A 300 -1.57 14.75 2.86
N CYS A 301 -0.86 14.52 3.98
CA CYS A 301 -0.10 15.53 4.72
C CYS A 301 1.32 15.58 4.15
N ILE A 302 1.56 16.49 3.19
CA ILE A 302 2.75 16.47 2.33
C ILE A 302 3.75 17.54 2.77
N ALA A 303 4.98 17.13 3.06
CA ALA A 303 6.10 18.01 3.35
C ALA A 303 7.43 17.38 2.89
N GLU A 304 8.49 18.15 2.87
CA GLU A 304 9.87 17.69 2.68
C GLU A 304 10.68 18.11 3.89
N ASN A 305 11.29 17.16 4.62
CA ASN A 305 12.05 17.43 5.85
C ASN A 305 13.53 17.66 5.53
N MET A 306 13.93 18.92 5.45
CA MET A 306 15.28 19.31 5.04
C MET A 306 15.97 20.22 6.06
N PRO A 307 17.29 20.14 6.21
CA PRO A 307 18.07 21.09 7.01
C PRO A 307 18.28 22.40 6.25
N SER A 308 18.06 23.52 6.91
CA SER A 308 18.38 24.86 6.40
C SER A 308 18.47 25.87 7.55
N GLY A 309 18.74 27.12 7.24
CA GLY A 309 18.71 28.21 8.22
C GLY A 309 17.34 28.45 8.84
N ASP A 310 16.27 28.11 8.13
CA ASP A 310 14.87 28.26 8.57
C ASP A 310 14.28 26.97 9.16
N ALA A 311 14.99 25.84 9.15
CA ALA A 311 14.48 24.56 9.63
C ALA A 311 14.08 24.62 11.11
N THR A 312 13.05 23.87 11.47
CA THR A 312 12.63 23.66 12.87
C THR A 312 13.78 23.03 13.65
N ARG A 313 14.02 23.53 14.86
CA ARG A 313 15.11 23.13 15.74
C ARG A 313 14.59 22.29 16.91
N PRO A 314 15.36 21.36 17.43
CA PRO A 314 15.09 20.80 18.74
C PRO A 314 14.96 21.91 19.81
N GLY A 315 13.82 21.91 20.55
CA GLY A 315 13.45 22.95 21.49
C GLY A 315 12.43 23.97 20.94
N ASP A 316 12.16 23.98 19.65
CA ASP A 316 11.07 24.81 19.10
C ASP A 316 9.70 24.25 19.54
N VAL A 317 8.71 25.12 19.67
CA VAL A 317 7.32 24.77 19.99
C VAL A 317 6.42 25.05 18.79
N LEU A 318 5.66 24.05 18.38
CA LEU A 318 4.69 24.16 17.29
C LEU A 318 3.26 24.32 17.85
N HIS A 319 2.43 25.08 17.16
CA HIS A 319 1.00 25.24 17.45
C HIS A 319 0.21 24.39 16.45
N MET A 320 -0.40 23.32 16.91
CA MET A 320 -1.09 22.34 16.08
C MET A 320 -2.50 22.78 15.71
N ARG A 321 -3.09 22.14 14.71
CA ARG A 321 -4.45 22.44 14.21
C ARG A 321 -5.50 22.43 15.32
N ASN A 322 -5.46 21.45 16.22
CA ASN A 322 -6.41 21.32 17.35
C ASN A 322 -6.21 22.36 18.46
N GLY A 323 -5.19 23.21 18.35
CA GLY A 323 -4.85 24.24 19.33
C GLY A 323 -3.81 23.83 20.38
N SER A 324 -3.42 22.55 20.45
CA SER A 324 -2.35 22.08 21.33
C SER A 324 -1.00 22.64 20.91
N THR A 325 -0.10 22.77 21.88
CA THR A 325 1.31 23.10 21.65
C THR A 325 2.18 21.85 21.79
N VAL A 326 3.20 21.74 20.92
CA VAL A 326 4.08 20.56 20.86
C VAL A 326 5.53 20.99 20.89
N GLU A 327 6.30 20.54 21.90
CA GLU A 327 7.75 20.68 21.96
C GLU A 327 8.40 19.68 21.02
N VAL A 328 9.13 20.17 20.01
CA VAL A 328 9.93 19.36 19.09
C VAL A 328 11.29 19.09 19.73
N LEU A 329 11.63 17.83 19.93
CA LEU A 329 12.91 17.43 20.53
C LEU A 329 13.79 16.60 19.57
N ASN A 330 13.18 16.08 18.52
CA ASN A 330 13.88 15.34 17.46
C ASN A 330 13.20 15.64 16.11
N THR A 331 13.88 16.34 15.24
CA THR A 331 13.33 16.69 13.92
C THR A 331 13.23 15.50 12.96
N ASP A 332 13.79 14.35 13.29
CA ASP A 332 13.64 13.04 12.62
C ASP A 332 12.41 12.24 13.13
N ALA A 333 11.56 12.86 13.94
CA ALA A 333 10.26 12.33 14.33
C ALA A 333 9.12 13.24 13.81
N GLU A 334 9.24 13.69 12.58
CA GLU A 334 8.44 14.66 11.85
C GLU A 334 7.08 14.10 11.39
N GLY A 335 7.03 12.80 11.07
CA GLY A 335 5.83 12.15 10.50
C GLY A 335 4.61 12.30 11.41
N ARG A 336 4.78 12.14 12.71
CA ARG A 336 3.69 12.33 13.68
C ARG A 336 3.20 13.77 13.78
N LEU A 337 4.05 14.75 13.46
CA LEU A 337 3.67 16.16 13.45
C LEU A 337 2.76 16.49 12.27
N VAL A 338 3.09 16.01 11.06
CA VAL A 338 2.22 16.23 9.90
C VAL A 338 0.91 15.46 10.03
N LEU A 339 0.95 14.23 10.59
CA LEU A 339 -0.25 13.43 10.85
C LEU A 339 -1.18 14.10 11.85
N ALA A 340 -0.64 14.74 12.91
CA ALA A 340 -1.43 15.39 13.95
C ALA A 340 -2.38 16.45 13.38
N ASP A 341 -1.95 17.27 12.42
CA ASP A 341 -2.83 18.23 11.74
C ASP A 341 -3.90 17.53 10.91
N GLY A 342 -3.53 16.46 10.17
CA GLY A 342 -4.48 15.67 9.38
C GLY A 342 -5.52 14.95 10.24
N LEU A 343 -5.11 14.38 11.39
CA LEU A 343 -6.01 13.74 12.35
C LEU A 343 -7.00 14.74 12.97
N ALA A 344 -6.53 15.93 13.34
CA ALA A 344 -7.41 16.99 13.83
C ALA A 344 -8.47 17.38 12.78
N LEU A 345 -8.09 17.48 11.51
CA LEU A 345 -9.03 17.75 10.40
C LEU A 345 -10.01 16.59 10.19
N ALA A 346 -9.60 15.33 10.41
CA ALA A 346 -10.47 14.17 10.32
C ALA A 346 -11.54 14.18 11.42
N VAL A 347 -11.16 14.58 12.64
CA VAL A 347 -12.11 14.78 13.75
C VAL A 347 -13.08 15.91 13.44
N GLU A 348 -12.59 17.06 12.93
CA GLU A 348 -13.42 18.19 12.55
C GLU A 348 -14.42 17.86 11.41
N ALA A 349 -14.09 16.86 10.57
CA ALA A 349 -14.96 16.36 9.52
C ALA A 349 -16.03 15.38 10.02
N GLU A 350 -16.09 15.15 11.35
CA GLU A 350 -17.07 14.25 12.00
C GLU A 350 -17.04 12.83 11.41
N ALA A 351 -15.81 12.27 11.26
CA ALA A 351 -15.63 10.90 10.78
C ALA A 351 -16.11 9.89 11.84
N ASP A 352 -16.78 8.81 11.40
CA ASP A 352 -17.17 7.70 12.26
C ASP A 352 -15.96 6.83 12.65
N HIS A 353 -14.98 6.75 11.73
CA HIS A 353 -13.75 5.99 11.91
C HIS A 353 -12.57 6.73 11.28
N ILE A 354 -11.42 6.66 11.91
CA ILE A 354 -10.17 7.25 11.40
C ILE A 354 -9.11 6.16 11.27
N VAL A 355 -8.44 6.12 10.11
CA VAL A 355 -7.22 5.32 9.94
C VAL A 355 -6.11 6.23 9.45
N ASP A 356 -4.99 6.25 10.14
CA ASP A 356 -3.79 6.85 9.58
C ASP A 356 -2.76 5.80 9.15
N VAL A 357 -2.02 6.12 8.10
CA VAL A 357 -1.03 5.24 7.49
C VAL A 357 0.30 5.97 7.36
N ALA A 358 1.35 5.42 7.92
CA ALA A 358 2.64 6.07 7.90
C ALA A 358 3.83 5.11 7.96
N THR A 359 4.90 5.46 7.27
CA THR A 359 6.26 4.97 7.49
C THR A 359 6.81 5.67 8.73
N LEU A 360 6.31 5.24 9.93
CA LEU A 360 6.45 6.11 11.09
C LEU A 360 7.68 5.81 11.93
N THR A 361 7.94 4.52 12.22
CA THR A 361 8.97 4.21 13.21
C THR A 361 9.89 3.06 12.83
N GLY A 362 11.19 3.28 12.93
CA GLY A 362 12.17 2.19 12.91
C GLY A 362 11.94 1.19 14.07
N ALA A 363 11.33 1.62 15.16
CA ALA A 363 10.97 0.75 16.29
C ALA A 363 9.96 -0.34 15.88
N CYS A 364 8.99 -0.02 15.02
CA CYS A 364 8.07 -1.01 14.47
C CYS A 364 8.80 -2.04 13.60
N VAL A 365 9.75 -1.60 12.77
CA VAL A 365 10.59 -2.50 11.97
C VAL A 365 11.41 -3.43 12.85
N VAL A 366 12.01 -2.92 13.93
CA VAL A 366 12.75 -3.74 14.90
C VAL A 366 11.86 -4.77 15.58
N ALA A 367 10.60 -4.42 15.87
CA ALA A 367 9.66 -5.31 16.55
C ALA A 367 9.06 -6.39 15.63
N LEU A 368 8.68 -6.01 14.41
CA LEU A 368 7.84 -6.84 13.51
C LEU A 368 8.57 -7.27 12.22
N GLY A 369 9.77 -6.74 11.96
CA GLY A 369 10.52 -6.99 10.73
C GLY A 369 10.00 -6.16 9.55
N GLU A 370 10.50 -6.49 8.37
CA GLU A 370 10.31 -5.73 7.13
C GLU A 370 9.06 -6.13 6.34
N ARG A 371 8.25 -7.08 6.84
CA ARG A 371 7.10 -7.64 6.09
C ARG A 371 5.78 -7.57 6.83
N THR A 372 5.77 -7.02 8.04
CA THR A 372 4.56 -6.94 8.87
C THR A 372 4.38 -5.52 9.36
N SER A 373 3.21 -4.93 9.10
CA SER A 373 2.83 -3.61 9.61
C SER A 373 2.38 -3.70 11.07
N GLY A 374 2.59 -2.63 11.83
CA GLY A 374 1.98 -2.47 13.16
C GLY A 374 0.56 -1.91 13.05
N ILE A 375 -0.37 -2.41 13.89
CA ILE A 375 -1.66 -1.79 14.15
C ILE A 375 -1.65 -1.29 15.59
N LEU A 376 -1.85 0.00 15.81
CA LEU A 376 -2.00 0.60 17.14
C LEU A 376 -3.32 1.36 17.17
N SER A 377 -4.17 1.09 18.16
CA SER A 377 -5.52 1.63 18.19
C SER A 377 -5.92 1.99 19.62
N SER A 378 -6.81 2.95 19.75
CA SER A 378 -7.50 3.28 21.01
C SER A 378 -8.78 2.46 21.23
N ASP A 379 -9.21 1.72 20.19
CA ASP A 379 -10.43 0.92 20.16
C ASP A 379 -10.09 -0.51 19.70
N GLU A 380 -10.30 -1.50 20.59
CA GLU A 380 -9.96 -2.90 20.32
C GLU A 380 -10.84 -3.54 19.25
N ASP A 381 -12.13 -3.21 19.19
CA ASP A 381 -13.08 -3.74 18.22
C ASP A 381 -12.74 -3.22 16.82
N PHE A 382 -12.41 -1.94 16.72
CA PHE A 382 -11.98 -1.36 15.45
C PHE A 382 -10.61 -1.91 15.00
N ALA A 383 -9.66 -2.08 15.92
CA ALA A 383 -8.39 -2.78 15.63
C ALA A 383 -8.62 -4.21 15.11
N GLY A 384 -9.59 -4.92 15.69
CA GLY A 384 -10.02 -6.25 15.24
C GLY A 384 -10.55 -6.23 13.81
N THR A 385 -11.38 -5.23 13.47
CA THR A 385 -11.94 -5.02 12.12
C THR A 385 -10.84 -4.72 11.10
N VAL A 386 -9.89 -3.85 11.43
CA VAL A 386 -8.74 -3.55 10.58
C VAL A 386 -7.87 -4.80 10.37
N LEU A 387 -7.59 -5.56 11.43
CA LEU A 387 -6.81 -6.79 11.34
C LEU A 387 -7.51 -7.86 10.49
N ALA A 388 -8.82 -8.02 10.60
CA ALA A 388 -9.60 -8.92 9.76
C ALA A 388 -9.54 -8.52 8.29
N SER A 389 -9.68 -7.21 8.02
CA SER A 389 -9.57 -6.64 6.67
C SER A 389 -8.18 -6.87 6.06
N SER A 390 -7.11 -6.69 6.84
CA SER A 390 -5.74 -6.93 6.38
C SER A 390 -5.49 -8.39 6.02
N ARG A 391 -6.00 -9.32 6.82
CA ARG A 391 -5.91 -10.77 6.54
C ARG A 391 -6.65 -11.16 5.28
N ALA A 392 -7.88 -10.64 5.09
CA ALA A 392 -8.66 -10.87 3.87
C ALA A 392 -7.97 -10.29 2.63
N ALA A 393 -7.28 -9.15 2.78
CA ALA A 393 -6.47 -8.53 1.74
C ALA A 393 -5.12 -9.24 1.51
N GLY A 394 -4.69 -10.17 2.37
CA GLY A 394 -3.40 -10.83 2.29
C GLY A 394 -2.21 -9.94 2.69
N GLU A 395 -2.44 -8.86 3.43
CA GLU A 395 -1.41 -7.98 3.98
C GLU A 395 -1.13 -8.33 5.45
N SER A 396 0.13 -8.61 5.76
CA SER A 396 0.53 -9.01 7.12
C SER A 396 0.54 -7.82 8.05
N MET A 397 -0.28 -7.89 9.11
CA MET A 397 -0.33 -6.86 10.15
C MET A 397 -0.41 -7.50 11.53
N TRP A 398 0.12 -6.82 12.55
CA TRP A 398 0.11 -7.28 13.93
C TRP A 398 -0.24 -6.16 14.91
N PRO A 399 -1.15 -6.38 15.86
CA PRO A 399 -1.51 -5.39 16.87
C PRO A 399 -0.36 -5.14 17.85
N LEU A 400 -0.10 -3.88 18.15
CA LEU A 400 0.78 -3.42 19.21
C LEU A 400 -0.03 -2.56 20.19
N PRO A 401 0.25 -2.61 21.51
CA PRO A 401 -0.52 -1.85 22.50
C PRO A 401 -0.15 -0.36 22.50
N ILE A 402 -1.05 0.48 23.00
CA ILE A 402 -0.73 1.85 23.42
C ILE A 402 -0.62 1.83 24.94
N ALA A 403 0.63 1.74 25.43
CA ALA A 403 0.89 1.58 26.86
C ALA A 403 0.64 2.88 27.65
N GLU A 404 0.06 2.77 28.83
CA GLU A 404 -0.36 3.93 29.66
C GLU A 404 0.84 4.82 30.07
N GLU A 405 2.01 4.23 30.34
CA GLU A 405 3.23 4.99 30.63
C GLU A 405 3.69 5.87 29.46
N MET A 406 3.32 5.55 28.23
CA MET A 406 3.64 6.38 27.07
C MET A 406 2.81 7.66 27.04
N LYS A 407 1.56 7.62 27.49
CA LYS A 407 0.73 8.82 27.64
C LYS A 407 1.35 9.80 28.63
N ALA A 408 1.76 9.31 29.80
CA ALA A 408 2.45 10.14 30.79
C ALA A 408 3.73 10.77 30.21
N SER A 409 4.44 10.03 29.36
CA SER A 409 5.64 10.53 28.69
C SER A 409 5.32 11.61 27.64
N VAL A 410 4.23 11.48 26.89
CA VAL A 410 3.77 12.49 25.92
C VAL A 410 3.46 13.83 26.62
N HIS A 411 2.86 13.79 27.82
CA HIS A 411 2.53 14.98 28.61
C HIS A 411 3.69 15.51 29.49
N SER A 412 4.93 15.08 29.28
CA SER A 412 6.07 15.42 30.14
C SER A 412 6.89 16.63 29.65
N SER A 413 6.38 17.45 28.74
CA SER A 413 7.04 18.70 28.36
C SER A 413 6.96 19.72 29.51
N ASN A 414 8.01 20.53 29.66
CA ASN A 414 8.05 21.65 30.60
C ASN A 414 7.64 22.99 29.96
N VAL A 415 7.48 23.03 28.63
CA VAL A 415 7.30 24.28 27.87
C VAL A 415 6.10 24.27 26.93
N ALA A 416 5.51 23.09 26.70
CA ALA A 416 4.38 22.89 25.82
C ALA A 416 3.39 21.88 26.42
N ASP A 417 2.21 21.72 25.83
CA ASP A 417 1.22 20.74 26.29
C ASP A 417 1.72 19.30 26.06
N LEU A 418 2.37 19.08 24.94
CA LEU A 418 2.82 17.76 24.51
C LEU A 418 4.31 17.75 24.14
N ARG A 419 4.93 16.60 24.34
CA ARG A 419 6.28 16.30 23.92
C ARG A 419 6.23 15.38 22.70
N GLN A 420 6.95 15.75 21.63
CA GLN A 420 6.93 15.00 20.38
C GLN A 420 7.76 13.71 20.40
N HIS A 421 8.82 13.64 21.20
CA HIS A 421 9.79 12.55 21.16
C HIS A 421 10.07 11.96 22.54
N ASN A 422 10.15 10.61 22.61
CA ASN A 422 10.55 9.92 23.85
C ASN A 422 12.07 10.05 24.06
N PRO A 423 12.54 10.57 25.20
CA PRO A 423 13.96 10.69 25.49
C PRO A 423 14.68 9.35 25.64
N LYS A 424 13.91 8.26 25.88
CA LYS A 424 14.43 6.90 26.00
C LYS A 424 14.26 6.17 24.68
N PRO A 425 15.22 5.30 24.26
CA PRO A 425 15.15 4.60 22.99
C PRO A 425 14.15 3.42 22.96
N TYR A 426 13.34 3.26 23.98
CA TYR A 426 12.43 2.13 24.16
C TYR A 426 10.99 2.51 23.82
N GLY A 427 10.24 1.56 23.23
CA GLY A 427 8.82 1.75 22.96
C GLY A 427 8.50 2.83 21.93
N GLY A 428 9.39 3.10 20.97
CA GLY A 428 9.24 4.21 20.01
C GLY A 428 7.93 4.19 19.24
N ALA A 429 7.47 3.02 18.79
CA ALA A 429 6.18 2.87 18.10
C ALA A 429 5.00 3.15 19.06
N LEU A 430 5.08 2.67 20.31
CA LEU A 430 4.05 2.88 21.32
C LEU A 430 3.92 4.35 21.70
N PHE A 431 5.07 5.04 21.85
CA PHE A 431 5.10 6.47 22.11
C PHE A 431 4.53 7.27 20.93
N ALA A 432 4.88 6.91 19.70
CA ALA A 432 4.35 7.57 18.50
C ALA A 432 2.81 7.46 18.44
N ALA A 433 2.27 6.29 18.70
CA ALA A 433 0.82 6.08 18.73
C ALA A 433 0.16 6.82 19.91
N ALA A 434 0.79 6.83 21.09
CA ALA A 434 0.30 7.60 22.23
C ALA A 434 0.25 9.10 21.92
N PHE A 435 1.23 9.63 21.18
CA PHE A 435 1.22 11.01 20.71
C PHE A 435 0.09 11.26 19.70
N LEU A 436 -0.09 10.40 18.68
CA LEU A 436 -1.14 10.56 17.68
C LEU A 436 -2.54 10.50 18.29
N ARG A 437 -2.73 9.68 19.33
CA ARG A 437 -4.00 9.56 20.05
C ARG A 437 -4.51 10.89 20.62
N GLU A 438 -3.63 11.83 20.96
CA GLU A 438 -4.02 13.16 21.46
C GLU A 438 -4.78 14.01 20.42
N PHE A 439 -4.79 13.58 19.14
CA PHE A 439 -5.38 14.32 18.01
C PHE A 439 -6.63 13.67 17.42
N VAL A 440 -7.11 12.55 17.99
CA VAL A 440 -8.26 11.80 17.43
C VAL A 440 -9.51 11.87 18.31
N GLY A 441 -9.42 12.47 19.50
CA GLY A 441 -10.54 12.55 20.46
C GLY A 441 -11.06 11.16 20.84
N GLU A 442 -12.40 10.99 20.79
CA GLU A 442 -13.08 9.73 21.11
C GLU A 442 -13.46 8.93 19.86
N VAL A 443 -13.01 9.35 18.68
CA VAL A 443 -13.32 8.65 17.43
C VAL A 443 -12.58 7.31 17.39
N PRO A 444 -13.22 6.18 17.03
CA PRO A 444 -12.55 4.93 16.78
C PRO A 444 -11.43 5.11 15.75
N TRP A 445 -10.19 4.88 16.18
CA TRP A 445 -8.99 5.19 15.40
C TRP A 445 -8.01 4.04 15.40
N ALA A 446 -7.35 3.83 14.26
CA ALA A 446 -6.22 2.92 14.11
C ALA A 446 -5.08 3.57 13.34
N HIS A 447 -3.87 3.48 13.88
CA HIS A 447 -2.62 3.80 13.23
C HIS A 447 -2.02 2.56 12.58
N LEU A 448 -1.68 2.66 11.28
CA LEU A 448 -0.96 1.62 10.55
C LEU A 448 0.50 2.07 10.35
N ASP A 449 1.41 1.50 11.16
CA ASP A 449 2.85 1.71 10.97
C ASP A 449 3.36 0.77 9.89
N ILE A 450 3.57 1.30 8.70
CA ILE A 450 4.01 0.57 7.50
C ILE A 450 5.51 0.74 7.22
N ALA A 451 6.30 1.24 8.18
CA ALA A 451 7.72 1.53 7.98
C ALA A 451 8.52 0.33 7.44
N GLY A 452 8.22 -0.89 7.92
CA GLY A 452 8.87 -2.11 7.42
C GLY A 452 8.42 -2.47 6.01
N PRO A 453 7.13 -2.79 5.79
CA PRO A 453 6.66 -3.37 4.54
C PRO A 453 6.41 -2.39 3.38
N SER A 454 6.60 -1.08 3.57
CA SER A 454 6.38 -0.06 2.52
C SER A 454 7.34 -0.18 1.34
N PHE A 455 8.53 -0.73 1.57
CA PHE A 455 9.60 -0.84 0.58
C PHE A 455 10.35 -2.16 0.72
N ASN A 456 10.70 -2.78 -0.41
CA ASN A 456 11.53 -3.96 -0.46
C ASN A 456 12.83 -3.62 -1.19
N ASP A 457 13.92 -3.51 -0.47
CA ASP A 457 15.26 -3.27 -1.02
C ASP A 457 15.96 -4.55 -1.50
N GLY A 458 15.39 -5.72 -1.16
CA GLY A 458 15.89 -7.04 -1.54
C GLY A 458 15.30 -7.56 -2.86
N ALA A 459 15.49 -8.86 -3.09
CA ALA A 459 14.91 -9.54 -4.23
C ALA A 459 13.37 -9.54 -4.17
N ALA A 460 12.73 -9.41 -5.33
CA ALA A 460 11.28 -9.51 -5.43
C ALA A 460 10.79 -10.91 -5.00
N TYR A 461 9.67 -10.96 -4.28
CA TYR A 461 9.04 -12.20 -3.84
C TYR A 461 7.52 -12.13 -4.04
N ASP A 462 6.86 -13.26 -4.24
CA ASP A 462 5.41 -13.33 -4.46
C ASP A 462 4.93 -12.24 -5.44
N TYR A 463 4.03 -11.35 -5.04
CA TYR A 463 3.59 -10.16 -5.77
C TYR A 463 4.33 -8.88 -5.36
N THR A 464 5.27 -8.97 -4.41
CA THR A 464 6.05 -7.82 -3.94
C THR A 464 7.27 -7.59 -4.83
N PRO A 465 7.39 -6.45 -5.51
CA PRO A 465 8.55 -6.12 -6.33
C PRO A 465 9.75 -5.70 -5.46
N ASN A 466 10.91 -5.49 -6.07
CA ASN A 466 11.91 -4.60 -5.50
C ASN A 466 11.38 -3.15 -5.62
N GLY A 467 11.56 -2.34 -4.59
CA GLY A 467 11.03 -0.97 -4.51
C GLY A 467 9.73 -0.87 -3.72
N GLY A 468 8.92 0.13 -4.04
CA GLY A 468 7.64 0.39 -3.41
C GLY A 468 6.69 -0.80 -3.49
N THR A 469 6.03 -1.14 -2.39
CA THR A 469 5.18 -2.34 -2.28
C THR A 469 3.70 -2.06 -2.46
N GLY A 470 3.26 -0.83 -2.16
CA GLY A 470 1.85 -0.42 -2.14
C GLY A 470 1.07 -1.04 -0.97
N VAL A 471 1.76 -1.42 0.10
CA VAL A 471 1.13 -1.94 1.33
C VAL A 471 0.11 -0.95 1.89
N GLY A 472 -0.96 -1.50 2.47
CA GLY A 472 -2.06 -0.74 3.05
C GLY A 472 -3.21 -0.47 2.07
N VAL A 473 -2.97 -0.33 0.77
CA VAL A 473 -4.01 -0.03 -0.23
C VAL A 473 -5.12 -1.09 -0.19
N ARG A 474 -4.77 -2.37 -0.28
CA ARG A 474 -5.74 -3.47 -0.29
C ARG A 474 -6.49 -3.57 1.04
N THR A 475 -5.79 -3.38 2.15
CA THR A 475 -6.41 -3.35 3.48
C THR A 475 -7.43 -2.23 3.60
N LEU A 476 -7.11 -1.01 3.15
CA LEU A 476 -8.01 0.13 3.21
C LEU A 476 -9.26 -0.05 2.33
N VAL A 477 -9.11 -0.57 1.11
CA VAL A 477 -10.24 -0.89 0.23
C VAL A 477 -11.13 -1.98 0.85
N ARG A 478 -10.51 -3.01 1.45
CA ARG A 478 -11.25 -4.08 2.13
C ARG A 478 -11.97 -3.56 3.37
N LEU A 479 -11.33 -2.72 4.19
CA LEU A 479 -11.93 -2.07 5.34
C LEU A 479 -13.14 -1.22 4.94
N ALA A 480 -13.01 -0.43 3.88
CA ALA A 480 -14.13 0.36 3.35
C ALA A 480 -15.31 -0.54 2.92
N SER A 481 -15.05 -1.69 2.28
CA SER A 481 -16.09 -2.68 1.95
C SER A 481 -16.75 -3.25 3.20
N GLU A 482 -15.98 -3.54 4.25
CA GLU A 482 -16.50 -4.09 5.51
C GLU A 482 -17.39 -3.08 6.23
N LEU A 483 -16.95 -1.82 6.33
CA LEU A 483 -17.73 -0.71 6.92
C LEU A 483 -18.99 -0.40 6.11
N ALA A 484 -18.98 -0.65 4.80
CA ALA A 484 -20.14 -0.53 3.92
C ALA A 484 -21.07 -1.74 3.99
N GLY A 485 -20.74 -2.81 4.71
CA GLY A 485 -21.50 -4.06 4.73
C GLY A 485 -21.54 -4.79 3.39
N VAL A 486 -20.59 -4.54 2.50
CA VAL A 486 -20.49 -5.12 1.15
C VAL A 486 -19.32 -6.12 1.11
N ARG A 487 -19.60 -7.34 0.63
CA ARG A 487 -18.58 -8.40 0.48
C ARG A 487 -18.02 -8.44 -0.93
#